data_f07ea1dd6cb73ece87b648889ee6a08e
#
_entry.id   f07ea1dd6cb73ece87b648889ee6a08e
#
_cell.length_a   1.000
_cell.length_b   1.000
_cell.length_c   1.000
_cell.angle_alpha   90.00
_cell.angle_beta   90.00
_cell.angle_gamma   90.00
#
_symmetry.space_group_name_H-M   'P 1'
#
loop_
_entity.id
_entity.type
_entity.pdbx_description
1 polymer ?
#
loop_
_entity_poly.entity_id
_entity_poly.type
_entity_poly.pdbx_seq_one_letter_code
_entity_poly.pdbx_strand_id
1 'polypeptide(L)'
;RSLVLYGLCSGWIEQGTTLVEASSGSTAVSEAYFARLLGLPFVAVMPATTVKEKCELIEFYGGQCHLVDEPGAIYAEAERLAEERGGHYLDQFTYAERATDWRGNNNIAESMFAQLGREPHPVPDWVVVGAGTGGTSATIGRYLRYHQLPTSLCVVDPEGSAFWRSWTTGDLGVTATGSRIEGIGRPRVEPSFVPEVVDRMIGVPDAASVAAMRWGSARMGRVAGGSTGTNLWGACQLVAELVAQGRQGSVVTLLCDDGRRYAHSYYDDDWVAERGWDLAGPTRVLDHFLVTGTWDAARG
;
A
#
# COMPACT_ATOMS: atom_id res chain seq x y z
N ARG A 1 -7.20 -1.82 12.80
CA ARG A 1 -7.81 -2.83 13.69
C ARG A 1 -6.76 -3.80 14.22
N SER A 2 -6.04 -4.51 13.36
CA SER A 2 -5.11 -5.58 13.76
C SER A 2 -4.02 -5.10 14.70
N LEU A 3 -3.39 -3.94 14.46
CA LEU A 3 -2.37 -3.35 15.35
C LEU A 3 -2.92 -3.07 16.75
N VAL A 4 -4.09 -2.44 16.84
CA VAL A 4 -4.73 -2.15 18.15
C VAL A 4 -5.06 -3.44 18.90
N LEU A 5 -5.62 -4.44 18.21
CA LEU A 5 -5.88 -5.76 18.82
C LEU A 5 -4.59 -6.44 19.25
N TYR A 6 -3.53 -6.34 18.44
CA TYR A 6 -2.23 -6.90 18.78
C TYR A 6 -1.66 -6.28 20.06
N GLY A 7 -1.71 -4.95 20.17
CA GLY A 7 -1.28 -4.24 21.39
C GLY A 7 -2.11 -4.60 22.62
N LEU A 8 -3.44 -4.71 22.49
CA LEU A 8 -4.33 -5.16 23.56
C LEU A 8 -4.00 -6.58 24.02
N CYS A 9 -3.89 -7.51 23.07
CA CYS A 9 -3.60 -8.92 23.39
C CYS A 9 -2.17 -9.13 23.91
N SER A 10 -1.26 -8.21 23.61
CA SER A 10 0.12 -8.23 24.12
C SER A 10 0.28 -7.54 25.48
N GLY A 11 -0.81 -6.96 26.03
CA GLY A 11 -0.77 -6.25 27.30
C GLY A 11 -0.08 -4.88 27.23
N TRP A 12 0.07 -4.31 26.05
CA TRP A 12 0.69 -2.99 25.84
C TRP A 12 -0.33 -1.86 25.89
N ILE A 13 -1.59 -2.18 25.71
CA ILE A 13 -2.70 -1.23 25.72
C ILE A 13 -3.66 -1.61 26.85
N GLU A 14 -3.85 -0.69 27.77
CA GLU A 14 -4.77 -0.80 28.90
C GLU A 14 -5.78 0.36 28.86
N GLN A 15 -6.69 0.39 29.84
CA GLN A 15 -7.64 1.48 29.96
C GLN A 15 -6.91 2.82 30.20
N GLY A 16 -7.17 3.81 29.35
CA GLY A 16 -6.56 5.13 29.41
C GLY A 16 -5.21 5.26 28.70
N THR A 17 -4.66 4.18 28.14
CA THR A 17 -3.41 4.24 27.35
C THR A 17 -3.58 5.19 26.17
N THR A 18 -2.68 6.17 26.03
CA THR A 18 -2.60 7.02 24.84
C THR A 18 -1.99 6.22 23.68
N LEU A 19 -2.71 6.08 22.58
CA LEU A 19 -2.18 5.47 21.36
C LEU A 19 -1.48 6.52 20.52
N VAL A 20 -0.30 6.19 19.98
CA VAL A 20 0.48 7.07 19.11
C VAL A 20 0.80 6.33 17.81
N GLU A 21 0.72 7.02 16.67
CA GLU A 21 1.15 6.46 15.37
C GLU A 21 1.84 7.50 14.50
N ALA A 22 2.90 7.09 13.81
CA ALA A 22 3.60 7.91 12.81
C ALA A 22 2.91 7.74 11.45
N SER A 23 1.87 8.50 11.18
CA SER A 23 1.12 8.40 9.92
C SER A 23 0.30 9.65 9.63
N SER A 24 0.30 10.08 8.36
CA SER A 24 -0.61 11.11 7.82
C SER A 24 -1.68 10.52 6.90
N GLY A 25 -1.74 9.20 6.79
CA GLY A 25 -2.60 8.49 5.82
C GLY A 25 -3.80 7.78 6.43
N SER A 26 -4.34 6.83 5.67
CA SER A 26 -5.52 6.04 6.05
C SER A 26 -5.33 5.23 7.33
N THR A 27 -4.10 4.87 7.69
CA THR A 27 -3.79 4.16 8.94
C THR A 27 -4.15 5.04 10.14
N ALA A 28 -3.66 6.29 10.19
CA ALA A 28 -3.96 7.20 11.30
C ALA A 28 -5.47 7.47 11.46
N VAL A 29 -6.19 7.64 10.34
CA VAL A 29 -7.66 7.80 10.36
C VAL A 29 -8.36 6.57 10.94
N SER A 30 -7.92 5.37 10.50
CA SER A 30 -8.47 4.11 10.99
C SER A 30 -8.17 3.89 12.48
N GLU A 31 -6.98 4.24 12.92
CA GLU A 31 -6.56 4.09 14.32
C GLU A 31 -7.27 5.09 15.22
N ALA A 32 -7.45 6.34 14.81
CA ALA A 32 -8.29 7.31 15.49
C ALA A 32 -9.73 6.78 15.68
N TYR A 33 -10.30 6.18 14.63
CA TYR A 33 -11.62 5.55 14.72
C TYR A 33 -11.67 4.42 15.76
N PHE A 34 -10.70 3.50 15.74
CA PHE A 34 -10.67 2.38 16.70
C PHE A 34 -10.36 2.86 18.13
N ALA A 35 -9.46 3.84 18.28
CA ALA A 35 -9.20 4.47 19.58
C ALA A 35 -10.46 5.08 20.18
N ARG A 36 -11.25 5.81 19.36
CA ARG A 36 -12.55 6.35 19.77
C ARG A 36 -13.53 5.25 20.22
N LEU A 37 -13.62 4.13 19.49
CA LEU A 37 -14.48 3.01 19.88
C LEU A 37 -14.11 2.41 21.23
N LEU A 38 -12.81 2.43 21.56
CA LEU A 38 -12.28 1.91 22.83
C LEU A 38 -12.25 2.96 23.94
N GLY A 39 -12.58 4.21 23.63
CA GLY A 39 -12.48 5.32 24.61
C GLY A 39 -11.03 5.68 24.96
N LEU A 40 -10.08 5.44 24.04
CA LEU A 40 -8.65 5.72 24.23
C LEU A 40 -8.23 7.02 23.54
N PRO A 41 -7.32 7.82 24.13
CA PRO A 41 -6.70 8.95 23.44
C PRO A 41 -5.84 8.47 22.25
N PHE A 42 -5.83 9.24 21.14
CA PHE A 42 -5.01 8.95 19.97
C PHE A 42 -4.27 10.19 19.48
N VAL A 43 -2.99 10.03 19.15
CA VAL A 43 -2.14 11.06 18.54
C VAL A 43 -1.50 10.54 17.26
N ALA A 44 -1.74 11.23 16.16
CA ALA A 44 -1.05 11.00 14.90
C ALA A 44 0.13 11.96 14.75
N VAL A 45 1.33 11.44 14.61
CA VAL A 45 2.56 12.21 14.34
C VAL A 45 2.78 12.26 12.83
N MET A 46 2.89 13.46 12.27
CA MET A 46 2.95 13.66 10.82
C MET A 46 3.77 14.89 10.44
N PRO A 47 4.27 14.97 9.20
CA PRO A 47 4.96 16.16 8.72
C PRO A 47 4.07 17.41 8.74
N ALA A 48 4.64 18.57 9.06
CA ALA A 48 3.95 19.86 9.04
C ALA A 48 3.41 20.24 7.65
N THR A 49 3.96 19.62 6.58
CA THR A 49 3.49 19.77 5.21
C THR A 49 2.20 18.97 4.90
N THR A 50 1.70 18.20 5.86
CA THR A 50 0.45 17.42 5.69
C THR A 50 -0.73 18.35 5.48
N VAL A 51 -1.53 18.08 4.46
CA VAL A 51 -2.69 18.89 4.12
C VAL A 51 -3.75 18.83 5.23
N LYS A 52 -4.42 19.96 5.44
CA LYS A 52 -5.36 20.17 6.54
C LYS A 52 -6.51 19.16 6.57
N GLU A 53 -7.01 18.77 5.40
CA GLU A 53 -8.11 17.82 5.25
C GLU A 53 -7.79 16.44 5.85
N LYS A 54 -6.52 16.04 5.87
CA LYS A 54 -6.09 14.79 6.53
C LYS A 54 -6.15 14.91 8.05
N CYS A 55 -5.75 16.07 8.58
CA CYS A 55 -5.87 16.34 10.03
C CYS A 55 -7.34 16.37 10.45
N GLU A 56 -8.19 17.05 9.69
CA GLU A 56 -9.64 17.15 9.99
C GLU A 56 -10.32 15.78 10.08
N LEU A 57 -9.92 14.81 9.26
CA LEU A 57 -10.44 13.42 9.34
C LEU A 57 -10.02 12.70 10.62
N ILE A 58 -8.79 12.91 11.08
CA ILE A 58 -8.30 12.32 12.35
C ILE A 58 -9.02 12.97 13.51
N GLU A 59 -9.13 14.30 13.52
CA GLU A 59 -9.81 15.09 14.54
C GLU A 59 -11.30 14.79 14.61
N PHE A 60 -11.95 14.52 13.48
CA PHE A 60 -13.35 14.07 13.43
C PHE A 60 -13.60 12.80 14.26
N TYR A 61 -12.62 11.90 14.32
CA TYR A 61 -12.68 10.73 15.19
C TYR A 61 -12.14 10.97 16.60
N GLY A 62 -11.81 12.22 16.96
CA GLY A 62 -11.33 12.61 18.29
C GLY A 62 -9.82 12.40 18.50
N GLY A 63 -9.07 12.10 17.43
CA GLY A 63 -7.61 12.06 17.47
C GLY A 63 -7.00 13.46 17.50
N GLN A 64 -5.73 13.54 17.85
CA GLN A 64 -4.93 14.76 17.82
C GLN A 64 -3.85 14.64 16.73
N CYS A 65 -3.57 15.72 16.00
CA CYS A 65 -2.46 15.79 15.06
C CYS A 65 -1.27 16.48 15.71
N HIS A 66 -0.12 15.82 15.72
CA HIS A 66 1.16 16.36 16.15
C HIS A 66 2.05 16.55 14.91
N LEU A 67 2.33 17.81 14.59
CA LEU A 67 3.06 18.17 13.38
C LEU A 67 4.56 18.32 13.68
N VAL A 68 5.42 17.77 12.81
CA VAL A 68 6.88 17.89 12.88
C VAL A 68 7.43 18.54 11.62
N ASP A 69 8.42 19.39 11.77
CA ASP A 69 9.02 20.12 10.64
C ASP A 69 9.84 19.19 9.74
N GLU A 70 10.58 18.26 10.34
CA GLU A 70 11.42 17.29 9.62
C GLU A 70 10.64 15.99 9.36
N PRO A 71 10.27 15.69 8.09
CA PRO A 71 9.48 14.49 7.76
C PRO A 71 10.10 13.16 8.22
N GLY A 72 11.45 13.09 8.27
CA GLY A 72 12.16 11.90 8.76
C GLY A 72 12.07 11.68 10.27
N ALA A 73 11.71 12.72 11.04
CA ALA A 73 11.65 12.65 12.50
C ALA A 73 10.35 12.02 13.05
N ILE A 74 9.35 11.75 12.20
CA ILE A 74 8.02 11.27 12.64
C ILE A 74 8.09 10.01 13.48
N TYR A 75 9.00 9.10 13.18
CA TYR A 75 9.16 7.83 13.92
C TYR A 75 9.70 8.05 15.33
N ALA A 76 10.83 8.76 15.43
CA ALA A 76 11.45 9.06 16.72
C ALA A 76 10.54 9.93 17.61
N GLU A 77 9.82 10.86 16.99
CA GLU A 77 8.88 11.72 17.70
C GLU A 77 7.64 10.95 18.18
N ALA A 78 7.15 9.97 17.41
CA ALA A 78 6.05 9.10 17.84
C ALA A 78 6.47 8.24 19.05
N GLU A 79 7.68 7.68 19.02
CA GLU A 79 8.24 6.92 20.13
C GLU A 79 8.41 7.80 21.37
N ARG A 80 9.02 8.98 21.22
CA ARG A 80 9.20 9.95 22.30
C ARG A 80 7.87 10.37 22.96
N LEU A 81 6.85 10.67 22.15
CA LEU A 81 5.54 11.05 22.65
C LEU A 81 4.83 9.90 23.37
N ALA A 82 4.97 8.67 22.88
CA ALA A 82 4.42 7.50 23.56
C ALA A 82 5.06 7.32 24.94
N GLU A 83 6.39 7.40 25.04
CA GLU A 83 7.11 7.32 26.32
C GLU A 83 6.70 8.45 27.28
N GLU A 84 6.70 9.71 26.81
CA GLU A 84 6.35 10.88 27.61
C GLU A 84 4.94 10.81 28.21
N ARG A 85 4.00 10.24 27.45
CA ARG A 85 2.59 10.12 27.86
C ARG A 85 2.28 8.82 28.60
N GLY A 86 3.26 7.95 28.83
CA GLY A 86 3.03 6.60 29.33
C GLY A 86 2.07 5.82 28.44
N GLY A 87 2.14 6.06 27.12
CA GLY A 87 1.28 5.51 26.10
C GLY A 87 1.94 4.37 25.32
N HIS A 88 1.37 4.05 24.17
CA HIS A 88 1.86 2.99 23.29
C HIS A 88 1.98 3.48 21.84
N TYR A 89 3.18 3.38 21.24
CA TYR A 89 3.40 3.59 19.83
C TYR A 89 3.00 2.32 19.08
N LEU A 90 1.99 2.40 18.20
CA LEU A 90 1.44 1.26 17.48
C LEU A 90 2.41 0.69 16.45
N ASP A 91 3.29 1.55 15.91
CA ASP A 91 4.40 1.23 14.99
C ASP A 91 4.01 0.25 13.87
N GLN A 92 3.16 0.71 12.95
CA GLN A 92 2.75 -0.07 11.79
C GLN A 92 3.94 -0.56 10.95
N PHE A 93 5.04 0.15 10.97
CA PHE A 93 6.22 -0.16 10.16
C PHE A 93 6.96 -1.41 10.66
N THR A 94 6.90 -1.65 11.96
CA THR A 94 7.49 -2.84 12.60
C THR A 94 6.48 -3.97 12.76
N TYR A 95 5.21 -3.65 13.08
CA TYR A 95 4.26 -4.66 13.54
C TYR A 95 3.19 -5.06 12.52
N ALA A 96 3.03 -4.35 11.37
CA ALA A 96 1.96 -4.66 10.42
C ALA A 96 1.99 -6.10 9.91
N GLU A 97 3.17 -6.70 9.73
CA GLU A 97 3.35 -8.06 9.21
C GLU A 97 2.98 -9.15 10.23
N ARG A 98 3.07 -8.85 11.53
CA ARG A 98 2.81 -9.81 12.62
C ARG A 98 1.49 -9.57 13.34
N ALA A 99 0.95 -8.37 13.26
CA ALA A 99 -0.34 -8.02 13.87
C ALA A 99 -1.54 -8.68 13.17
N THR A 100 -1.37 -9.13 11.93
CA THR A 100 -2.39 -9.83 11.17
C THR A 100 -2.17 -11.33 11.25
N ASP A 101 -3.21 -12.09 11.61
CA ASP A 101 -3.15 -13.55 11.52
C ASP A 101 -3.21 -13.98 10.05
N TRP A 102 -2.04 -14.25 9.49
CA TRP A 102 -1.89 -14.61 8.09
C TRP A 102 -2.34 -16.04 7.76
N ARG A 103 -2.63 -16.90 8.76
CA ARG A 103 -3.12 -18.26 8.54
C ARG A 103 -4.58 -18.28 8.09
N GLY A 104 -5.35 -17.29 8.49
CA GLY A 104 -6.78 -17.20 8.26
C GLY A 104 -7.39 -16.09 9.13
N ASN A 105 -8.54 -16.35 9.74
CA ASN A 105 -9.21 -15.43 10.66
C ASN A 105 -9.62 -14.10 10.01
N ASN A 106 -10.21 -14.21 8.81
CA ASN A 106 -10.76 -13.09 8.07
C ASN A 106 -9.72 -12.03 7.64
N ASN A 107 -8.52 -12.50 7.31
CA ASN A 107 -7.50 -11.64 6.69
C ASN A 107 -7.81 -11.39 5.20
N ILE A 108 -7.02 -10.49 4.58
CA ILE A 108 -7.24 -10.09 3.18
C ILE A 108 -7.06 -11.27 2.20
N ALA A 109 -6.11 -12.17 2.45
CA ALA A 109 -5.85 -13.31 1.57
C ALA A 109 -7.01 -14.32 1.63
N GLU A 110 -7.47 -14.68 2.82
CA GLU A 110 -8.63 -15.56 3.00
C GLU A 110 -9.88 -14.98 2.31
N SER A 111 -10.16 -13.69 2.52
CA SER A 111 -11.29 -13.02 1.89
C SER A 111 -11.18 -13.00 0.36
N MET A 112 -9.98 -12.81 -0.17
CA MET A 112 -9.70 -12.81 -1.61
C MET A 112 -9.95 -14.21 -2.20
N PHE A 113 -9.38 -15.27 -1.63
CA PHE A 113 -9.58 -16.64 -2.13
C PHE A 113 -11.02 -17.13 -1.96
N ALA A 114 -11.73 -16.71 -0.91
CA ALA A 114 -13.14 -17.01 -0.75
C ALA A 114 -13.99 -16.39 -1.88
N GLN A 115 -13.67 -15.19 -2.34
CA GLN A 115 -14.33 -14.56 -3.48
C GLN A 115 -13.94 -15.23 -4.80
N LEU A 116 -12.65 -15.51 -5.01
CA LEU A 116 -12.14 -16.18 -6.20
C LEU A 116 -12.70 -17.59 -6.40
N GLY A 117 -13.09 -18.26 -5.32
CA GLY A 117 -13.75 -19.57 -5.40
C GLY A 117 -15.02 -19.60 -6.23
N ARG A 118 -15.55 -18.44 -6.62
CA ARG A 118 -16.73 -18.28 -7.50
C ARG A 118 -16.37 -17.95 -8.95
N GLU A 119 -15.09 -17.77 -9.25
CA GLU A 119 -14.59 -17.38 -10.56
C GLU A 119 -14.12 -18.59 -11.39
N PRO A 120 -14.05 -18.50 -12.73
CA PRO A 120 -13.60 -19.59 -13.59
C PRO A 120 -12.18 -20.09 -13.28
N HIS A 121 -11.29 -19.19 -12.79
CA HIS A 121 -9.92 -19.50 -12.39
C HIS A 121 -9.75 -19.13 -10.90
N PRO A 122 -10.23 -19.96 -9.96
CA PRO A 122 -10.29 -19.63 -8.54
C PRO A 122 -8.93 -19.57 -7.85
N VAL A 123 -7.90 -20.19 -8.45
CA VAL A 123 -6.52 -20.12 -7.99
C VAL A 123 -5.74 -19.29 -9.01
N PRO A 124 -5.42 -18.03 -8.70
CA PRO A 124 -4.74 -17.16 -9.66
C PRO A 124 -3.27 -17.57 -9.84
N ASP A 125 -2.71 -17.31 -11.03
CA ASP A 125 -1.27 -17.44 -11.28
C ASP A 125 -0.49 -16.42 -10.48
N TRP A 126 -1.02 -15.20 -10.38
CA TRP A 126 -0.38 -14.09 -9.68
C TRP A 126 -1.36 -13.31 -8.80
N VAL A 127 -0.88 -12.92 -7.62
CA VAL A 127 -1.44 -11.81 -6.85
C VAL A 127 -0.47 -10.63 -6.94
N VAL A 128 -0.99 -9.46 -7.32
CA VAL A 128 -0.20 -8.24 -7.52
C VAL A 128 -0.61 -7.20 -6.50
N VAL A 129 0.32 -6.71 -5.69
CA VAL A 129 0.07 -5.70 -4.66
C VAL A 129 1.25 -4.74 -4.52
N GLY A 130 0.99 -3.49 -4.16
CA GLY A 130 2.01 -2.57 -3.71
C GLY A 130 2.35 -2.78 -2.23
N ALA A 131 3.51 -2.30 -1.81
CA ALA A 131 3.94 -2.32 -0.42
C ALA A 131 4.10 -0.90 0.12
N GLY A 132 3.39 -0.58 1.20
CA GLY A 132 3.64 0.59 2.04
C GLY A 132 4.48 0.20 3.24
N THR A 133 3.92 -0.49 4.23
CA THR A 133 4.68 -1.11 5.32
C THR A 133 5.22 -2.50 4.96
N GLY A 134 4.62 -3.16 3.98
CA GLY A 134 4.87 -4.56 3.67
C GLY A 134 3.89 -5.54 4.33
N GLY A 135 3.04 -5.08 5.25
CA GLY A 135 2.12 -5.96 5.98
C GLY A 135 1.15 -6.74 5.10
N THR A 136 0.63 -6.12 4.02
CA THR A 136 -0.27 -6.78 3.07
C THR A 136 0.45 -7.86 2.26
N SER A 137 1.61 -7.55 1.70
CA SER A 137 2.42 -8.51 0.93
C SER A 137 2.91 -9.67 1.81
N ALA A 138 3.34 -9.38 3.05
CA ALA A 138 3.73 -10.41 4.02
C ALA A 138 2.57 -11.34 4.37
N THR A 139 1.37 -10.79 4.62
CA THR A 139 0.17 -11.57 4.92
C THR A 139 -0.20 -12.49 3.75
N ILE A 140 -0.26 -11.96 2.53
CA ILE A 140 -0.60 -12.74 1.33
C ILE A 140 0.45 -13.80 1.07
N GLY A 141 1.73 -13.44 1.03
CA GLY A 141 2.80 -14.38 0.72
C GLY A 141 2.92 -15.51 1.74
N ARG A 142 2.76 -15.23 3.05
CA ARG A 142 2.71 -16.27 4.09
C ARG A 142 1.47 -17.15 3.95
N TYR A 143 0.31 -16.58 3.63
CA TYR A 143 -0.92 -17.35 3.39
C TYR A 143 -0.74 -18.32 2.22
N LEU A 144 -0.20 -17.87 1.08
CA LEU A 144 0.07 -18.72 -0.08
C LEU A 144 0.96 -19.91 0.27
N ARG A 145 2.05 -19.67 1.00
CA ARG A 145 2.99 -20.73 1.42
C ARG A 145 2.38 -21.69 2.42
N TYR A 146 1.64 -21.17 3.40
CA TYR A 146 0.98 -21.99 4.42
C TYR A 146 -0.04 -22.93 3.82
N HIS A 147 -0.84 -22.47 2.86
CA HIS A 147 -1.83 -23.26 2.15
C HIS A 147 -1.27 -24.03 0.94
N GLN A 148 0.05 -23.92 0.68
CA GLN A 148 0.72 -24.58 -0.44
C GLN A 148 0.06 -24.27 -1.81
N LEU A 149 -0.40 -23.02 -1.99
CA LEU A 149 -1.04 -22.59 -3.22
C LEU A 149 0.02 -22.36 -4.31
N PRO A 150 -0.25 -22.74 -5.57
CA PRO A 150 0.67 -22.54 -6.68
C PRO A 150 0.73 -21.08 -7.17
N THR A 151 0.00 -20.21 -6.52
CA THR A 151 -0.05 -18.77 -6.81
C THR A 151 1.27 -18.09 -6.41
N SER A 152 1.79 -17.24 -7.27
CA SER A 152 2.95 -16.40 -7.00
C SER A 152 2.54 -14.98 -6.55
N LEU A 153 3.35 -14.36 -5.69
CA LEU A 153 3.18 -13.00 -5.22
C LEU A 153 4.11 -12.05 -5.98
N CYS A 154 3.53 -11.06 -6.65
CA CYS A 154 4.27 -9.94 -7.23
C CYS A 154 4.04 -8.67 -6.40
N VAL A 155 5.13 -8.02 -5.99
CA VAL A 155 5.07 -6.70 -5.39
C VAL A 155 5.46 -5.65 -6.42
N VAL A 156 4.58 -4.67 -6.64
CA VAL A 156 4.86 -3.50 -7.48
C VAL A 156 5.35 -2.35 -6.61
N ASP A 157 6.39 -1.68 -7.08
CA ASP A 157 7.08 -0.66 -6.29
C ASP A 157 7.24 0.64 -7.11
N PRO A 158 6.73 1.79 -6.63
CA PRO A 158 6.82 3.04 -7.36
C PRO A 158 8.22 3.64 -7.33
N GLU A 159 8.47 4.63 -8.18
CA GLU A 159 9.72 5.39 -8.18
C GLU A 159 10.02 6.00 -6.80
N GLY A 160 11.29 6.12 -6.48
CA GLY A 160 11.75 6.70 -5.22
C GLY A 160 11.58 5.78 -4.00
N SER A 161 11.10 4.55 -4.19
CA SER A 161 11.00 3.54 -3.14
C SER A 161 12.28 2.72 -2.99
N ALA A 162 12.58 2.30 -1.76
CA ALA A 162 13.73 1.46 -1.44
C ALA A 162 13.50 -0.04 -1.66
N PHE A 163 12.25 -0.50 -1.73
CA PHE A 163 11.94 -1.93 -1.67
C PHE A 163 12.44 -2.71 -2.89
N TRP A 164 12.18 -2.23 -4.12
CA TRP A 164 12.63 -2.92 -5.33
C TRP A 164 14.14 -3.09 -5.37
N ARG A 165 14.88 -2.02 -5.04
CA ARG A 165 16.34 -2.07 -5.02
C ARG A 165 16.85 -3.00 -3.91
N SER A 166 16.25 -2.95 -2.73
CA SER A 166 16.60 -3.86 -1.63
C SER A 166 16.37 -5.33 -2.03
N TRP A 167 15.20 -5.63 -2.60
CA TRP A 167 14.86 -6.99 -3.00
C TRP A 167 15.82 -7.52 -4.08
N THR A 168 16.21 -6.69 -5.07
CA THR A 168 17.12 -7.10 -6.16
C THR A 168 18.55 -7.27 -5.71
N THR A 169 19.01 -6.51 -4.71
CA THR A 169 20.41 -6.55 -4.22
C THR A 169 20.59 -7.38 -2.96
N GLY A 170 19.52 -7.69 -2.22
CA GLY A 170 19.59 -8.31 -0.90
C GLY A 170 20.06 -7.37 0.21
N ASP A 171 20.23 -6.06 -0.07
CA ASP A 171 20.67 -5.06 0.89
C ASP A 171 19.48 -4.40 1.60
N LEU A 172 19.31 -4.68 2.89
CA LEU A 172 18.28 -4.08 3.73
C LEU A 172 18.60 -2.63 4.15
N GLY A 173 19.83 -2.17 3.97
CA GLY A 173 20.28 -0.81 4.28
C GLY A 173 19.98 0.21 3.17
N VAL A 174 19.32 -0.19 2.08
CA VAL A 174 18.97 0.71 0.98
C VAL A 174 18.08 1.84 1.45
N THR A 175 18.47 3.06 1.06
CA THR A 175 17.64 4.27 1.21
C THR A 175 17.32 4.88 -0.14
N ALA A 176 16.22 5.63 -0.21
CA ALA A 176 15.71 6.29 -1.41
C ALA A 176 15.03 7.62 -1.04
N THR A 177 14.55 8.36 -2.04
CA THR A 177 13.94 9.68 -1.83
C THR A 177 12.55 9.64 -1.20
N GLY A 178 11.89 8.50 -1.26
CA GLY A 178 10.47 8.33 -0.93
C GLY A 178 9.57 8.35 -2.16
N SER A 179 8.47 7.62 -2.09
CA SER A 179 7.49 7.53 -3.17
C SER A 179 6.65 8.80 -3.30
N ARG A 180 6.29 9.15 -4.52
CA ARG A 180 5.29 10.17 -4.84
C ARG A 180 3.89 9.57 -5.06
N ILE A 181 3.76 8.24 -4.98
CA ILE A 181 2.46 7.55 -5.00
C ILE A 181 2.03 7.29 -3.56
N GLU A 182 0.93 7.90 -3.15
CA GLU A 182 0.45 7.78 -1.76
C GLU A 182 0.09 6.33 -1.39
N GLY A 183 0.46 5.95 -0.18
CA GLY A 183 0.12 4.65 0.42
C GLY A 183 1.10 3.53 0.16
N ILE A 184 1.97 3.64 -0.85
CA ILE A 184 2.97 2.62 -1.20
C ILE A 184 4.34 3.24 -1.46
N GLY A 185 5.39 2.41 -1.38
CA GLY A 185 6.78 2.84 -1.53
C GLY A 185 7.31 3.61 -0.31
N ARG A 186 8.52 3.33 0.08
CA ARG A 186 9.14 3.95 1.28
C ARG A 186 10.57 4.40 1.00
N PRO A 187 11.05 5.42 1.75
CA PRO A 187 12.42 5.90 1.61
C PRO A 187 13.46 4.93 2.21
N ARG A 188 13.03 3.95 2.99
CA ARG A 188 13.84 2.90 3.59
C ARG A 188 13.12 1.57 3.53
N VAL A 189 13.83 0.48 3.77
CA VAL A 189 13.22 -0.85 3.92
C VAL A 189 12.58 -0.93 5.31
N GLU A 190 11.25 -1.06 5.34
CA GLU A 190 10.52 -1.14 6.60
C GLU A 190 10.59 -2.57 7.18
N PRO A 191 10.66 -2.72 8.52
CA PRO A 191 10.78 -4.04 9.16
C PRO A 191 9.64 -5.01 8.83
N SER A 192 8.43 -4.50 8.52
CA SER A 192 7.28 -5.32 8.10
C SER A 192 7.34 -5.77 6.64
N PHE A 193 8.32 -5.33 5.85
CA PHE A 193 8.53 -5.84 4.50
C PHE A 193 9.32 -7.14 4.59
N VAL A 194 8.71 -8.25 4.13
CA VAL A 194 9.28 -9.59 4.18
C VAL A 194 9.63 -10.03 2.75
N PRO A 195 10.88 -9.78 2.28
CA PRO A 195 11.27 -10.05 0.90
C PRO A 195 11.22 -11.54 0.54
N GLU A 196 11.40 -12.44 1.51
CA GLU A 196 11.43 -13.89 1.31
C GLU A 196 10.08 -14.48 0.87
N VAL A 197 8.99 -13.74 1.05
CA VAL A 197 7.67 -14.19 0.60
C VAL A 197 7.25 -13.60 -0.74
N VAL A 198 8.10 -12.78 -1.34
CA VAL A 198 7.88 -12.13 -2.62
C VAL A 198 8.56 -12.93 -3.73
N ASP A 199 7.78 -13.37 -4.73
CA ASP A 199 8.31 -14.17 -5.85
C ASP A 199 8.83 -13.28 -6.98
N ARG A 200 8.29 -12.06 -7.11
CA ARG A 200 8.71 -11.07 -8.11
C ARG A 200 8.47 -9.65 -7.64
N MET A 201 9.35 -8.74 -8.06
CA MET A 201 9.08 -7.30 -7.95
C MET A 201 9.11 -6.61 -9.32
N ILE A 202 8.26 -5.61 -9.49
CA ILE A 202 8.20 -4.78 -10.70
C ILE A 202 8.29 -3.32 -10.24
N GLY A 203 9.34 -2.61 -10.73
CA GLY A 203 9.44 -1.16 -10.58
C GLY A 203 8.48 -0.46 -11.55
N VAL A 204 7.66 0.46 -11.06
CA VAL A 204 6.64 1.15 -11.85
C VAL A 204 6.92 2.65 -11.83
N PRO A 205 7.12 3.30 -13.00
CA PRO A 205 7.23 4.75 -13.07
C PRO A 205 5.98 5.45 -12.51
N ASP A 206 6.16 6.62 -11.87
CA ASP A 206 5.04 7.37 -11.30
C ASP A 206 4.03 7.79 -12.38
N ALA A 207 4.51 8.24 -13.55
CA ALA A 207 3.66 8.54 -14.69
C ALA A 207 2.83 7.32 -15.14
N ALA A 208 3.41 6.12 -15.14
CA ALA A 208 2.71 4.88 -15.47
C ALA A 208 1.66 4.52 -14.41
N SER A 209 1.97 4.75 -13.14
CA SER A 209 1.02 4.56 -12.02
C SER A 209 -0.21 5.46 -12.18
N VAL A 210 -0.01 6.75 -12.46
CA VAL A 210 -1.10 7.72 -12.64
C VAL A 210 -1.88 7.47 -13.93
N ALA A 211 -1.20 7.14 -15.04
CA ALA A 211 -1.85 6.77 -16.29
C ALA A 211 -2.73 5.52 -16.12
N ALA A 212 -2.21 4.46 -15.50
CA ALA A 212 -2.96 3.23 -15.26
C ALA A 212 -4.15 3.45 -14.31
N MET A 213 -3.99 4.30 -13.29
CA MET A 213 -5.07 4.71 -12.40
C MET A 213 -6.23 5.36 -13.17
N ARG A 214 -5.93 6.39 -13.99
CA ARG A 214 -6.95 7.09 -14.80
C ARG A 214 -7.58 6.17 -15.85
N TRP A 215 -6.74 5.38 -16.53
CA TRP A 215 -7.15 4.41 -17.55
C TRP A 215 -8.08 3.34 -16.98
N GLY A 216 -7.72 2.77 -15.83
CA GLY A 216 -8.52 1.77 -15.14
C GLY A 216 -9.82 2.35 -14.58
N SER A 217 -9.76 3.54 -13.97
CA SER A 217 -10.94 4.22 -13.42
C SER A 217 -12.02 4.45 -14.47
N ALA A 218 -11.61 4.92 -15.66
CA ALA A 218 -12.53 5.15 -16.78
C ALA A 218 -13.24 3.85 -17.23
N ARG A 219 -12.54 2.71 -17.19
CA ARG A 219 -13.08 1.40 -17.63
C ARG A 219 -13.92 0.70 -16.57
N MET A 220 -13.53 0.86 -15.30
CA MET A 220 -14.27 0.25 -14.18
C MET A 220 -15.50 1.05 -13.74
N GLY A 221 -15.65 2.30 -14.21
CA GLY A 221 -16.68 3.22 -13.71
C GLY A 221 -16.50 3.59 -12.24
N ARG A 222 -15.30 3.47 -11.71
CA ARG A 222 -14.94 3.79 -10.31
C ARG A 222 -13.64 4.58 -10.26
N VAL A 223 -13.64 5.66 -9.49
CA VAL A 223 -12.46 6.49 -9.30
C VAL A 223 -11.53 5.82 -8.29
N ALA A 224 -10.35 5.42 -8.72
CA ALA A 224 -9.36 4.70 -7.91
C ALA A 224 -8.15 5.58 -7.54
N GLY A 225 -7.43 5.24 -6.49
CA GLY A 225 -6.21 5.92 -6.06
C GLY A 225 -4.95 5.49 -6.82
N GLY A 226 -3.84 6.21 -6.60
CA GLY A 226 -2.57 6.00 -7.31
C GLY A 226 -1.99 4.60 -7.12
N SER A 227 -2.07 4.06 -5.91
CA SER A 227 -1.60 2.70 -5.61
C SER A 227 -2.37 1.61 -6.39
N THR A 228 -3.66 1.82 -6.69
CA THR A 228 -4.42 0.95 -7.60
C THR A 228 -3.84 1.01 -9.02
N GLY A 229 -3.43 2.20 -9.48
CA GLY A 229 -2.80 2.36 -10.79
C GLY A 229 -1.47 1.62 -10.88
N THR A 230 -0.62 1.73 -9.86
CA THR A 230 0.64 0.98 -9.78
C THR A 230 0.39 -0.54 -9.82
N ASN A 231 -0.60 -1.01 -9.06
CA ASN A 231 -1.02 -2.41 -9.05
C ASN A 231 -1.51 -2.85 -10.43
N LEU A 232 -2.36 -2.05 -11.07
CA LEU A 232 -2.96 -2.37 -12.37
C LEU A 232 -1.90 -2.43 -13.48
N TRP A 233 -0.90 -1.52 -13.46
CA TRP A 233 0.21 -1.55 -14.40
C TRP A 233 0.95 -2.88 -14.35
N GLY A 234 1.37 -3.32 -13.16
CA GLY A 234 2.04 -4.61 -12.98
C GLY A 234 1.15 -5.80 -13.32
N ALA A 235 -0.14 -5.73 -12.98
CA ALA A 235 -1.10 -6.78 -13.33
C ALA A 235 -1.25 -6.93 -14.85
N CYS A 236 -1.39 -5.83 -15.60
CA CYS A 236 -1.46 -5.86 -17.06
C CYS A 236 -0.19 -6.46 -17.70
N GLN A 237 0.98 -6.12 -17.17
CA GLN A 237 2.25 -6.70 -17.62
C GLN A 237 2.27 -8.22 -17.43
N LEU A 238 1.86 -8.72 -16.26
CA LEU A 238 1.83 -10.16 -15.98
C LEU A 238 0.76 -10.90 -16.81
N VAL A 239 -0.39 -10.28 -17.07
CA VAL A 239 -1.39 -10.83 -17.98
C VAL A 239 -0.81 -10.96 -19.38
N ALA A 240 -0.13 -9.95 -19.89
CA ALA A 240 0.52 -10.02 -21.21
C ALA A 240 1.56 -11.14 -21.29
N GLU A 241 2.31 -11.38 -20.23
CA GLU A 241 3.27 -12.49 -20.14
C GLU A 241 2.57 -13.87 -20.19
N LEU A 242 1.44 -14.04 -19.50
CA LEU A 242 0.63 -15.27 -19.57
C LEU A 242 0.09 -15.49 -20.98
N VAL A 243 -0.43 -14.43 -21.62
CA VAL A 243 -0.90 -14.47 -23.01
C VAL A 243 0.22 -14.88 -23.96
N ALA A 244 1.40 -14.29 -23.84
CA ALA A 244 2.56 -14.64 -24.67
C ALA A 244 3.02 -16.10 -24.49
N GLN A 245 2.79 -16.68 -23.32
CA GLN A 245 3.06 -18.09 -23.02
C GLN A 245 1.93 -19.04 -23.47
N GLY A 246 0.84 -18.52 -24.03
CA GLY A 246 -0.35 -19.31 -24.38
C GLY A 246 -1.08 -19.91 -23.15
N ARG A 247 -0.88 -19.34 -21.96
CA ARG A 247 -1.48 -19.84 -20.72
C ARG A 247 -2.83 -19.18 -20.48
N GLN A 248 -3.79 -19.99 -20.02
CA GLN A 248 -5.03 -19.53 -19.43
C GLN A 248 -4.87 -19.49 -17.91
N GLY A 249 -5.44 -18.47 -17.28
CA GLY A 249 -5.34 -18.29 -15.84
C GLY A 249 -5.94 -16.96 -15.39
N SER A 250 -5.64 -16.56 -14.17
CA SER A 250 -6.06 -15.27 -13.63
C SER A 250 -4.92 -14.55 -12.93
N VAL A 251 -4.98 -13.22 -12.97
CA VAL A 251 -4.12 -12.32 -12.21
C VAL A 251 -5.03 -11.45 -11.34
N VAL A 252 -4.76 -11.43 -10.06
CA VAL A 252 -5.58 -10.71 -9.08
C VAL A 252 -4.81 -9.54 -8.52
N THR A 253 -5.49 -8.40 -8.38
CA THR A 253 -4.95 -7.24 -7.70
C THR A 253 -5.99 -6.57 -6.81
N LEU A 254 -5.55 -5.60 -6.01
CA LEU A 254 -6.41 -4.89 -5.08
C LEU A 254 -6.81 -3.53 -5.64
N LEU A 255 -8.10 -3.20 -5.54
CA LEU A 255 -8.56 -1.82 -5.57
C LEU A 255 -8.34 -1.24 -4.18
N CYS A 256 -7.40 -0.29 -4.07
CA CYS A 256 -6.95 0.25 -2.79
C CYS A 256 -7.94 1.30 -2.27
N ASP A 257 -7.55 2.58 -2.33
CA ASP A 257 -8.39 3.66 -1.81
C ASP A 257 -9.21 4.36 -2.92
N ASP A 258 -10.16 5.17 -2.47
CA ASP A 258 -11.03 5.96 -3.34
C ASP A 258 -10.24 7.12 -3.95
N GLY A 259 -10.27 7.24 -5.27
CA GLY A 259 -9.54 8.25 -6.02
C GLY A 259 -10.10 9.67 -5.87
N ARG A 260 -11.31 9.87 -5.35
CA ARG A 260 -11.91 11.21 -5.16
C ARG A 260 -11.05 12.12 -4.28
N ARG A 261 -10.29 11.54 -3.35
CA ARG A 261 -9.34 12.28 -2.51
C ARG A 261 -8.15 12.86 -3.29
N TYR A 262 -7.95 12.46 -4.53
CA TYR A 262 -6.88 12.90 -5.43
C TYR A 262 -7.37 13.80 -6.56
N ALA A 263 -8.57 14.38 -6.44
CA ALA A 263 -9.18 15.25 -7.45
C ALA A 263 -8.30 16.46 -7.79
N HIS A 264 -7.59 17.00 -6.80
CA HIS A 264 -6.69 18.15 -6.93
C HIS A 264 -5.21 17.76 -7.07
N SER A 265 -4.92 16.52 -7.43
CA SER A 265 -3.57 15.99 -7.62
C SER A 265 -3.52 15.05 -8.82
N TYR A 266 -3.56 13.73 -8.63
CA TYR A 266 -3.42 12.75 -9.72
C TYR A 266 -4.49 12.85 -10.81
N TYR A 267 -5.65 13.48 -10.56
CA TYR A 267 -6.72 13.72 -11.54
C TYR A 267 -6.70 15.13 -12.09
N ASP A 268 -5.81 16.00 -11.64
CA ASP A 268 -5.61 17.37 -12.11
C ASP A 268 -4.47 17.40 -13.13
N ASP A 269 -4.73 17.89 -14.34
CA ASP A 269 -3.75 17.87 -15.43
C ASP A 269 -2.62 18.90 -15.22
N ASP A 270 -2.93 20.05 -14.62
CA ASP A 270 -1.92 21.08 -14.33
C ASP A 270 -0.96 20.55 -13.24
N TRP A 271 -1.51 19.93 -12.19
CA TRP A 271 -0.72 19.32 -11.13
C TRP A 271 0.21 18.20 -11.67
N VAL A 272 -0.26 17.39 -12.62
CA VAL A 272 0.53 16.32 -13.28
C VAL A 272 1.63 16.94 -14.15
N ALA A 273 1.30 17.99 -14.93
CA ALA A 273 2.25 18.68 -15.80
C ALA A 273 3.38 19.36 -15.02
N GLU A 274 3.07 19.99 -13.87
CA GLU A 274 4.07 20.59 -12.97
C GLU A 274 5.14 19.58 -12.49
N ARG A 275 4.81 18.29 -12.45
CA ARG A 275 5.72 17.19 -12.07
C ARG A 275 6.49 16.61 -13.24
N GLY A 276 6.25 17.11 -14.43
CA GLY A 276 6.86 16.62 -15.65
C GLY A 276 6.44 15.21 -16.04
N TRP A 277 5.26 14.75 -15.59
CA TRP A 277 4.76 13.42 -15.89
C TRP A 277 4.03 13.39 -17.24
N ASP A 278 4.60 12.71 -18.23
CA ASP A 278 3.90 12.37 -19.47
C ASP A 278 3.04 11.11 -19.26
N LEU A 279 1.73 11.29 -19.25
CA LEU A 279 0.79 10.17 -19.14
C LEU A 279 0.45 9.55 -20.50
N ALA A 280 0.73 10.23 -21.61
CA ALA A 280 0.32 9.76 -22.94
C ALA A 280 1.10 8.51 -23.36
N GLY A 281 2.40 8.45 -23.05
CA GLY A 281 3.22 7.27 -23.28
C GLY A 281 2.66 6.01 -22.61
N PRO A 282 2.58 5.97 -21.29
CA PRO A 282 2.03 4.83 -20.58
C PRO A 282 0.58 4.49 -20.97
N THR A 283 -0.25 5.48 -21.30
CA THR A 283 -1.61 5.23 -21.79
C THR A 283 -1.59 4.46 -23.10
N ARG A 284 -0.70 4.81 -24.04
CA ARG A 284 -0.53 4.06 -25.30
C ARG A 284 -0.13 2.61 -25.08
N VAL A 285 0.73 2.34 -24.07
CA VAL A 285 1.10 0.96 -23.69
C VAL A 285 -0.12 0.16 -23.24
N LEU A 286 -0.94 0.75 -22.36
CA LEU A 286 -2.16 0.11 -21.85
C LEU A 286 -3.21 -0.11 -22.94
N ASP A 287 -3.43 0.86 -23.81
CA ASP A 287 -4.37 0.73 -24.94
C ASP A 287 -3.90 -0.32 -25.95
N HIS A 288 -2.61 -0.37 -26.23
CA HIS A 288 -2.01 -1.42 -27.06
C HIS A 288 -2.21 -2.80 -26.44
N PHE A 289 -1.88 -2.94 -25.15
CA PHE A 289 -2.11 -4.18 -24.40
C PHE A 289 -3.57 -4.63 -24.46
N LEU A 290 -4.52 -3.72 -24.27
CA LEU A 290 -5.95 -4.05 -24.30
C LEU A 290 -6.40 -4.64 -25.64
N VAL A 291 -5.83 -4.15 -26.73
CA VAL A 291 -6.20 -4.58 -28.11
C VAL A 291 -5.47 -5.86 -28.53
N THR A 292 -4.20 -5.99 -28.16
CA THR A 292 -3.31 -7.05 -28.70
C THR A 292 -2.96 -8.14 -27.70
N GLY A 293 -3.15 -7.90 -26.39
CA GLY A 293 -2.64 -8.78 -25.33
C GLY A 293 -1.12 -8.75 -25.16
N THR A 294 -0.42 -7.85 -25.87
CA THR A 294 1.05 -7.76 -25.80
C THR A 294 1.51 -6.55 -25.03
N TRP A 295 2.63 -6.67 -24.31
CA TRP A 295 3.23 -5.60 -23.52
C TRP A 295 4.45 -5.04 -24.26
N ASP A 296 4.36 -3.78 -24.67
CA ASP A 296 5.43 -3.07 -25.38
C ASP A 296 5.79 -1.78 -24.63
N ALA A 297 6.70 -1.89 -23.66
CA ALA A 297 7.17 -0.75 -22.87
C ALA A 297 7.88 0.34 -23.68
N ALA A 298 8.38 0.03 -24.90
CA ALA A 298 9.03 1.01 -25.75
C ALA A 298 8.03 2.02 -26.38
N ARG A 299 6.74 1.79 -26.24
CA ARG A 299 5.68 2.73 -26.67
C ARG A 299 5.38 3.82 -25.62
N GLY A 300 5.93 3.68 -24.41
CA GLY A 300 5.70 4.58 -23.27
C GLY A 300 6.71 5.72 -23.17
#